data_896d2aadfd2869d6cb1704d5e0d3977a
#
_entry.id   896d2aadfd2869d6cb1704d5e0d3977a
#
_cell.length_a   1.000
_cell.length_b   1.000
_cell.length_c   1.000
_cell.angle_alpha   90.00
_cell.angle_beta   90.00
_cell.angle_gamma   90.00
#
_symmetry.space_group_name_H-M   'P 1'
#
loop_
_entity.id
_entity.type
_entity.pdbx_description
1 polymer ?
#
loop_
_entity_poly.entity_id
_entity_poly.type
_entity_poly.pdbx_seq_one_letter_code
_entity_poly.pdbx_strand_id
1 'polypeptide(L)'
;MNAISANMVSRRHLGRFMERGILHDARLKAPVSKLIDFPSHEVALTRDNLMPALLASASIPMVMSGVRNIPGAPEGVYRDGGLLDYHLDLPYEQPGVILYPHFTDKVVPGWFDKTLPWRRGDATRLQDVVLVAPSKEYLETLPDRKLPDRKDFETYVNNDQGRERAWRKAIAESDRLGDEFMELTETGKLTEVLRPL
;
A
#
# COMPACT_ATOMS: atom_id res chain seq x y z
N MET A 1 9.57 -10.65 -23.62
CA MET A 1 8.57 -10.65 -22.52
C MET A 1 8.79 -9.37 -21.75
N ASN A 2 7.77 -8.57 -21.50
CA ASN A 2 7.86 -7.35 -20.67
C ASN A 2 7.47 -7.67 -19.22
N ALA A 3 7.68 -6.71 -18.29
CA ALA A 3 7.40 -6.92 -16.87
C ALA A 3 5.94 -7.33 -16.59
N ILE A 4 4.98 -6.74 -17.31
CA ILE A 4 3.55 -7.06 -17.15
C ILE A 4 3.28 -8.52 -17.50
N SER A 5 3.71 -8.96 -18.68
CA SER A 5 3.54 -10.37 -19.12
C SER A 5 4.26 -11.34 -18.19
N ALA A 6 5.44 -10.94 -17.69
CA ALA A 6 6.19 -11.74 -16.73
C ALA A 6 5.43 -11.91 -15.41
N ASN A 7 4.83 -10.83 -14.90
CA ASN A 7 4.04 -10.85 -13.66
C ASN A 7 2.76 -11.69 -13.80
N MET A 8 2.12 -11.68 -14.95
CA MET A 8 0.92 -12.51 -15.18
C MET A 8 1.21 -14.00 -14.97
N VAL A 9 2.40 -14.47 -15.38
CA VAL A 9 2.85 -15.85 -15.18
C VAL A 9 3.25 -16.08 -13.72
N SER A 10 4.17 -15.29 -13.22
CA SER A 10 4.62 -15.35 -11.83
C SER A 10 5.24 -14.02 -11.40
N ARG A 11 4.87 -13.57 -10.21
CA ARG A 11 5.43 -12.38 -9.56
C ARG A 11 6.97 -12.45 -9.45
N ARG A 12 7.52 -13.64 -9.20
CA ARG A 12 8.97 -13.84 -9.12
C ARG A 12 9.72 -13.46 -10.40
N HIS A 13 9.06 -13.48 -11.55
CA HIS A 13 9.69 -13.08 -12.81
C HIS A 13 9.95 -11.57 -12.91
N LEU A 14 9.32 -10.75 -12.06
CA LEU A 14 9.64 -9.33 -11.96
C LEU A 14 11.09 -9.08 -11.53
N GLY A 15 11.69 -9.98 -10.75
CA GLY A 15 13.08 -9.89 -10.33
C GLY A 15 14.11 -9.90 -11.48
N ARG A 16 13.67 -10.17 -12.73
CA ARG A 16 14.50 -10.02 -13.93
C ARG A 16 14.53 -8.58 -14.48
N PHE A 17 13.63 -7.73 -14.00
CA PHE A 17 13.44 -6.37 -14.50
C PHE A 17 13.70 -5.33 -13.44
N MET A 18 13.57 -5.69 -12.19
CA MET A 18 13.70 -4.77 -11.06
C MET A 18 14.13 -5.49 -9.79
N GLU A 19 14.76 -4.75 -8.90
CA GLU A 19 15.23 -5.19 -7.61
C GLU A 19 14.62 -4.29 -6.52
N ARG A 20 14.57 -4.80 -5.30
CA ARG A 20 14.04 -4.04 -4.16
C ARG A 20 15.16 -3.25 -3.50
N GLY A 21 15.03 -1.92 -3.46
CA GLY A 21 15.88 -1.06 -2.63
C GLY A 21 15.21 -0.80 -1.28
N ILE A 22 15.87 -1.18 -0.19
CA ILE A 22 15.38 -0.99 1.18
C ILE A 22 16.27 0.05 1.86
N LEU A 23 15.76 1.28 1.98
CA LEU A 23 16.47 2.34 2.68
C LEU A 23 15.85 2.51 4.07
N HIS A 24 16.60 2.24 5.11
CA HIS A 24 16.07 2.20 6.48
C HIS A 24 17.11 2.67 7.50
N ASP A 25 16.66 2.90 8.73
CA ASP A 25 17.56 3.16 9.85
C ASP A 25 18.43 1.93 10.13
N ALA A 26 19.75 2.08 10.03
CA ALA A 26 20.71 0.99 10.23
C ALA A 26 20.65 0.32 11.61
N ARG A 27 20.03 0.98 12.59
CA ARG A 27 19.84 0.45 13.96
C ARG A 27 18.71 -0.57 14.05
N LEU A 28 17.82 -0.61 13.05
CA LEU A 28 16.63 -1.46 13.03
C LEU A 28 16.62 -2.32 11.77
N LYS A 29 16.16 -3.56 11.89
CA LYS A 29 15.86 -4.38 10.72
C LYS A 29 14.48 -4.05 10.20
N ALA A 30 14.38 -3.70 8.93
CA ALA A 30 13.09 -3.48 8.29
C ALA A 30 12.37 -4.84 8.07
N PRO A 31 11.08 -4.98 8.39
CA PRO A 31 10.35 -6.23 8.14
C PRO A 31 10.43 -6.71 6.68
N VAL A 32 10.48 -5.78 5.74
CA VAL A 32 10.63 -6.07 4.30
C VAL A 32 11.97 -6.73 3.95
N SER A 33 13.01 -6.58 4.77
CA SER A 33 14.32 -7.23 4.58
C SER A 33 14.25 -8.76 4.66
N LYS A 34 13.17 -9.29 5.22
CA LYS A 34 12.97 -10.75 5.32
C LYS A 34 12.31 -11.36 4.08
N LEU A 35 11.84 -10.53 3.16
CA LEU A 35 11.27 -11.00 1.92
C LEU A 35 12.37 -11.43 0.96
N ILE A 36 12.30 -12.69 0.51
CA ILE A 36 13.26 -13.33 -0.41
C ILE A 36 12.68 -13.51 -1.83
N ASP A 37 11.56 -12.89 -2.11
CA ASP A 37 10.83 -13.02 -3.38
C ASP A 37 11.51 -12.27 -4.53
N PHE A 38 12.30 -11.22 -4.22
CA PHE A 38 13.08 -10.43 -5.16
C PHE A 38 14.51 -10.21 -4.67
N PRO A 39 15.47 -10.02 -5.61
CA PRO A 39 16.77 -9.47 -5.24
C PRO A 39 16.59 -8.15 -4.50
N SER A 40 17.25 -7.99 -3.36
CA SER A 40 17.07 -6.84 -2.47
C SER A 40 18.40 -6.27 -2.03
N HIS A 41 18.48 -4.94 -1.92
CA HIS A 41 19.65 -4.22 -1.42
C HIS A 41 19.23 -3.38 -0.21
N GLU A 42 19.89 -3.59 0.93
CA GLU A 42 19.69 -2.80 2.13
C GLU A 42 20.69 -1.64 2.16
N VAL A 43 20.19 -0.45 2.40
CA VAL A 43 20.97 0.79 2.41
C VAL A 43 20.62 1.59 3.66
N ALA A 44 21.64 1.97 4.43
CA ALA A 44 21.44 2.83 5.58
C ALA A 44 20.95 4.23 5.16
N LEU A 45 19.89 4.72 5.77
CA LEU A 45 19.45 6.10 5.63
C LEU A 45 20.47 7.07 6.25
N THR A 46 20.82 8.08 5.51
CA THR A 46 21.72 9.17 5.89
C THR A 46 21.08 10.51 5.55
N ARG A 47 21.70 11.61 5.99
CA ARG A 47 21.24 12.96 5.59
C ARG A 47 21.34 13.16 4.08
N ASP A 48 22.33 12.58 3.42
CA ASP A 48 22.60 12.82 2.01
C ASP A 48 21.65 12.04 1.10
N ASN A 49 21.17 10.87 1.55
CA ASN A 49 20.28 10.03 0.73
C ASN A 49 18.81 10.10 1.12
N LEU A 50 18.44 10.73 2.25
CA LEU A 50 17.05 10.78 2.73
C LEU A 50 16.10 11.41 1.72
N MET A 51 16.42 12.60 1.20
CA MET A 51 15.55 13.28 0.24
C MET A 51 15.47 12.56 -1.10
N PRO A 52 16.59 12.11 -1.71
CA PRO A 52 16.52 11.23 -2.90
C PRO A 52 15.71 9.95 -2.67
N ALA A 53 15.83 9.31 -1.50
CA ALA A 53 15.08 8.10 -1.16
C ALA A 53 13.57 8.36 -1.08
N LEU A 54 13.16 9.43 -0.38
CA LEU A 54 11.76 9.84 -0.29
C LEU A 54 11.16 10.17 -1.67
N LEU A 55 11.91 10.93 -2.48
CA LEU A 55 11.49 11.26 -3.83
C LEU A 55 11.36 9.99 -4.71
N ALA A 56 12.31 9.06 -4.59
CA ALA A 56 12.25 7.79 -5.31
C ALA A 56 11.03 6.96 -4.89
N SER A 57 10.78 6.86 -3.59
CA SER A 57 9.62 6.13 -3.03
C SER A 57 8.27 6.69 -3.51
N ALA A 58 8.20 7.97 -3.87
CA ALA A 58 7.00 8.62 -4.42
C ALA A 58 7.00 8.72 -5.95
N SER A 59 8.05 8.21 -6.64
CA SER A 59 8.21 8.37 -8.10
C SER A 59 7.38 7.35 -8.87
N ILE A 60 6.08 7.61 -8.99
CA ILE A 60 5.11 6.77 -9.72
C ILE A 60 5.52 6.68 -11.20
N PRO A 61 5.64 5.48 -11.77
CA PRO A 61 5.92 5.29 -13.19
C PRO A 61 4.91 6.02 -14.10
N MET A 62 5.39 6.56 -15.20
CA MET A 62 4.63 7.35 -16.19
C MET A 62 4.14 8.72 -15.69
N VAL A 63 4.14 8.98 -14.39
CA VAL A 63 3.76 10.27 -13.80
C VAL A 63 4.98 11.10 -13.44
N MET A 64 6.00 10.47 -12.85
CA MET A 64 7.23 11.13 -12.41
C MET A 64 8.46 10.45 -13.00
N SER A 65 9.54 11.23 -13.13
CA SER A 65 10.86 10.68 -13.42
C SER A 65 11.39 9.89 -12.24
N GLY A 66 12.07 8.75 -12.50
CA GLY A 66 12.78 8.03 -11.45
C GLY A 66 14.02 8.80 -10.96
N VAL A 67 14.42 8.52 -9.73
CA VAL A 67 15.64 9.08 -9.13
C VAL A 67 16.84 8.22 -9.51
N ARG A 68 17.89 8.85 -10.00
CA ARG A 68 19.12 8.14 -10.39
C ARG A 68 20.17 8.18 -9.28
N ASN A 69 20.82 7.03 -9.09
CA ASN A 69 22.04 6.91 -8.28
C ASN A 69 21.91 7.54 -6.88
N ILE A 70 21.06 6.97 -6.06
CA ILE A 70 20.89 7.40 -4.67
C ILE A 70 22.21 7.19 -3.92
N PRO A 71 22.74 8.18 -3.19
CA PRO A 71 24.00 8.06 -2.45
C PRO A 71 24.03 6.85 -1.52
N GLY A 72 25.06 6.02 -1.61
CA GLY A 72 25.25 4.81 -0.81
C GLY A 72 24.45 3.59 -1.28
N ALA A 73 23.63 3.73 -2.32
CA ALA A 73 22.88 2.63 -2.93
C ALA A 73 23.52 2.21 -4.26
N PRO A 74 23.26 0.99 -4.78
CA PRO A 74 23.72 0.57 -6.10
C PRO A 74 23.33 1.56 -7.21
N GLU A 75 24.16 1.65 -8.24
CA GLU A 75 23.83 2.48 -9.40
C GLU A 75 22.56 1.98 -10.09
N GLY A 76 21.68 2.92 -10.42
CA GLY A 76 20.42 2.58 -11.08
C GLY A 76 19.38 3.67 -11.06
N VAL A 77 18.17 3.31 -11.50
CA VAL A 77 17.00 4.18 -11.49
C VAL A 77 16.02 3.66 -10.44
N TYR A 78 15.81 4.45 -9.40
CA TYR A 78 14.92 4.14 -8.28
C TYR A 78 13.53 4.71 -8.54
N ARG A 79 12.53 3.93 -8.18
CA ARG A 79 11.12 4.26 -8.38
C ARG A 79 10.29 3.88 -7.18
N ASP A 80 9.00 4.26 -7.21
CA ASP A 80 8.00 3.93 -6.21
C ASP A 80 8.03 2.45 -5.83
N GLY A 81 8.23 2.18 -4.54
CA GLY A 81 8.28 0.83 -3.99
C GLY A 81 7.00 0.03 -4.16
N GLY A 82 5.86 0.70 -4.34
CA GLY A 82 4.58 0.06 -4.61
C GLY A 82 4.55 -0.77 -5.90
N LEU A 83 5.54 -0.62 -6.79
CA LEU A 83 5.69 -1.52 -7.93
C LEU A 83 5.81 -2.98 -7.50
N LEU A 84 6.61 -3.25 -6.46
CA LEU A 84 6.82 -4.56 -5.86
C LEU A 84 5.98 -4.77 -4.60
N ASP A 85 5.89 -3.77 -3.73
CA ASP A 85 5.28 -3.87 -2.40
C ASP A 85 4.17 -2.81 -2.27
N TYR A 86 3.06 -3.02 -3.01
CA TYR A 86 1.98 -2.04 -3.12
C TYR A 86 1.16 -1.92 -1.84
N HIS A 87 0.70 -3.04 -1.30
CA HIS A 87 0.18 -3.13 0.05
C HIS A 87 1.19 -3.89 0.91
N LEU A 88 1.25 -3.55 2.19
CA LEU A 88 2.26 -4.09 3.10
C LEU A 88 1.99 -5.56 3.45
N ASP A 89 2.27 -6.46 2.51
CA ASP A 89 2.25 -7.91 2.69
C ASP A 89 3.59 -8.37 3.28
N LEU A 90 3.85 -8.00 4.54
CA LEU A 90 5.13 -8.18 5.21
C LEU A 90 5.09 -9.34 6.21
N PRO A 91 6.21 -10.04 6.43
CA PRO A 91 6.33 -11.04 7.48
C PRO A 91 6.49 -10.35 8.84
N TYR A 92 5.37 -10.04 9.45
CA TYR A 92 5.34 -9.47 10.79
C TYR A 92 5.70 -10.55 11.81
N GLU A 93 6.75 -10.31 12.62
CA GLU A 93 7.22 -11.29 13.62
C GLU A 93 7.11 -10.74 15.05
N GLN A 94 6.50 -9.59 15.23
CA GLN A 94 6.33 -9.03 16.57
C GLN A 94 5.16 -9.73 17.27
N PRO A 95 5.29 -10.02 18.57
CA PRO A 95 4.18 -10.61 19.32
C PRO A 95 3.01 -9.62 19.39
N GLY A 96 1.81 -10.12 19.18
CA GLY A 96 0.56 -9.34 19.26
C GLY A 96 -0.13 -9.19 17.93
N VAL A 97 -1.28 -8.51 17.96
CA VAL A 97 -2.12 -8.24 16.79
C VAL A 97 -1.68 -6.95 16.14
N ILE A 98 -1.56 -6.97 14.83
CA ILE A 98 -1.24 -5.80 14.01
C ILE A 98 -2.53 -5.24 13.44
N LEU A 99 -2.89 -4.04 13.87
CA LEU A 99 -3.99 -3.30 13.28
C LEU A 99 -3.55 -2.68 11.94
N TYR A 100 -4.26 -3.04 10.87
CA TYR A 100 -3.97 -2.57 9.51
C TYR A 100 -5.18 -1.81 8.94
N PRO A 101 -5.33 -0.50 9.25
CA PRO A 101 -6.34 0.33 8.61
C PRO A 101 -6.05 0.42 7.11
N HIS A 102 -7.06 0.13 6.30
CA HIS A 102 -6.89 0.05 4.87
C HIS A 102 -8.12 0.60 4.11
N PHE A 103 -7.93 1.03 2.88
CA PHE A 103 -8.99 1.60 2.05
C PHE A 103 -9.81 0.53 1.30
N THR A 104 -9.40 -0.73 1.36
CA THR A 104 -10.08 -1.88 0.72
C THR A 104 -9.92 -3.14 1.56
N ASP A 105 -10.85 -4.05 1.41
CA ASP A 105 -10.90 -5.38 2.06
C ASP A 105 -9.91 -6.41 1.47
N LYS A 106 -8.90 -5.94 0.72
CA LYS A 106 -7.98 -6.83 -0.01
C LYS A 106 -6.55 -6.34 0.11
N VAL A 107 -5.64 -7.26 0.40
CA VAL A 107 -4.21 -7.02 0.31
C VAL A 107 -3.72 -7.41 -1.08
N VAL A 108 -3.24 -6.42 -1.84
CA VAL A 108 -2.69 -6.59 -3.21
C VAL A 108 -1.18 -6.45 -3.13
N PRO A 109 -0.39 -7.52 -3.39
CA PRO A 109 1.05 -7.51 -3.13
C PRO A 109 1.84 -6.47 -3.92
N GLY A 110 1.56 -6.30 -5.22
CA GLY A 110 2.28 -5.38 -6.09
C GLY A 110 1.35 -4.57 -7.00
N TRP A 111 1.85 -3.45 -7.51
CA TRP A 111 1.07 -2.58 -8.41
C TRP A 111 0.56 -3.32 -9.66
N PHE A 112 1.38 -4.21 -10.23
CA PHE A 112 1.01 -5.03 -11.39
C PHE A 112 -0.04 -6.09 -11.07
N ASP A 113 -0.29 -6.38 -9.79
CA ASP A 113 -1.26 -7.37 -9.34
C ASP A 113 -2.68 -6.82 -9.22
N LYS A 114 -2.87 -5.50 -9.32
CA LYS A 114 -4.17 -4.82 -9.19
C LYS A 114 -5.25 -5.35 -10.13
N THR A 115 -4.85 -5.73 -11.34
CA THR A 115 -5.76 -6.23 -12.38
C THR A 115 -5.91 -7.75 -12.36
N LEU A 116 -5.25 -8.43 -11.41
CA LEU A 116 -5.24 -9.88 -11.28
C LEU A 116 -6.08 -10.30 -10.05
N PRO A 117 -7.38 -10.56 -10.20
CA PRO A 117 -8.27 -10.78 -9.06
C PRO A 117 -7.93 -12.02 -8.22
N TRP A 118 -7.18 -12.97 -8.79
CA TRP A 118 -6.67 -14.14 -8.08
C TRP A 118 -5.39 -13.88 -7.28
N ARG A 119 -4.73 -12.73 -7.49
CA ARG A 119 -3.50 -12.37 -6.80
C ARG A 119 -3.83 -11.70 -5.48
N ARG A 120 -3.50 -12.38 -4.38
CA ARG A 120 -3.78 -11.94 -3.01
C ARG A 120 -2.48 -11.87 -2.22
N GLY A 121 -2.54 -11.18 -1.08
CA GLY A 121 -1.50 -11.24 -0.06
C GLY A 121 -1.32 -12.68 0.49
N ASP A 122 -0.19 -12.92 1.09
CA ASP A 122 0.13 -14.23 1.68
C ASP A 122 -0.55 -14.34 3.06
N ALA A 123 -1.56 -15.19 3.16
CA ALA A 123 -2.31 -15.39 4.40
C ALA A 123 -1.41 -15.85 5.57
N THR A 124 -0.29 -16.52 5.30
CA THR A 124 0.65 -16.95 6.36
C THR A 124 1.43 -15.78 6.95
N ARG A 125 1.67 -14.72 6.16
CA ARG A 125 2.31 -13.49 6.63
C ARG A 125 1.33 -12.59 7.38
N LEU A 126 0.06 -12.70 7.08
CA LEU A 126 -1.00 -11.84 7.58
C LEU A 126 -1.81 -12.49 8.72
N GLN A 127 -1.37 -13.61 9.26
CA GLN A 127 -2.10 -14.37 10.29
C GLN A 127 -2.39 -13.56 11.57
N ASP A 128 -1.50 -12.65 11.93
CA ASP A 128 -1.62 -11.77 13.10
C ASP A 128 -2.11 -10.35 12.74
N VAL A 129 -2.61 -10.17 11.51
CA VAL A 129 -3.09 -8.87 11.02
C VAL A 129 -4.60 -8.80 11.08
N VAL A 130 -5.11 -7.77 11.73
CA VAL A 130 -6.52 -7.35 11.64
C VAL A 130 -6.62 -6.21 10.65
N LEU A 131 -7.11 -6.53 9.46
CA LEU A 131 -7.37 -5.55 8.41
C LEU A 131 -8.72 -4.87 8.68
N VAL A 132 -8.70 -3.54 8.82
CA VAL A 132 -9.92 -2.73 9.01
C VAL A 132 -10.14 -1.90 7.75
N ALA A 133 -11.26 -2.13 7.09
CA ALA A 133 -11.59 -1.44 5.84
C ALA A 133 -13.07 -1.00 5.83
N PRO A 134 -13.41 0.06 5.08
CA PRO A 134 -14.80 0.48 4.89
C PRO A 134 -15.66 -0.65 4.32
N SER A 135 -16.84 -0.86 4.91
CA SER A 135 -17.79 -1.84 4.38
C SER A 135 -18.44 -1.35 3.08
N LYS A 136 -19.06 -2.26 2.34
CA LYS A 136 -19.80 -1.89 1.12
C LYS A 136 -20.97 -0.99 1.43
N GLU A 137 -21.68 -1.27 2.51
CA GLU A 137 -22.80 -0.50 3.01
C GLU A 137 -22.39 0.93 3.35
N TYR A 138 -21.23 1.10 4.00
CA TYR A 138 -20.67 2.41 4.26
C TYR A 138 -20.33 3.14 2.95
N LEU A 139 -19.66 2.48 2.01
CA LEU A 139 -19.31 3.10 0.73
C LEU A 139 -20.54 3.58 -0.05
N GLU A 140 -21.67 2.87 0.05
CA GLU A 140 -22.94 3.28 -0.58
C GLU A 140 -23.51 4.58 -0.01
N THR A 141 -23.12 4.99 1.19
CA THR A 141 -23.54 6.27 1.79
C THR A 141 -22.73 7.46 1.29
N LEU A 142 -21.56 7.20 0.68
CA LEU A 142 -20.66 8.24 0.20
C LEU A 142 -21.08 8.78 -1.17
N PRO A 143 -20.68 10.01 -1.52
CA PRO A 143 -20.77 10.50 -2.91
C PRO A 143 -20.07 9.52 -3.85
N ASP A 144 -20.66 9.30 -5.01
CA ASP A 144 -20.15 8.36 -6.04
C ASP A 144 -19.95 6.92 -5.55
N ARG A 145 -20.47 6.57 -4.37
CA ARG A 145 -20.42 5.25 -3.72
C ARG A 145 -19.00 4.68 -3.60
N LYS A 146 -18.03 5.55 -3.38
CA LYS A 146 -16.62 5.21 -3.25
C LYS A 146 -15.87 6.17 -2.34
N LEU A 147 -14.69 5.77 -1.90
CA LEU A 147 -13.75 6.71 -1.30
C LEU A 147 -13.24 7.71 -2.34
N PRO A 148 -12.99 8.96 -1.94
CA PRO A 148 -12.33 9.94 -2.80
C PRO A 148 -11.02 9.42 -3.37
N ASP A 149 -10.80 9.62 -4.66
CA ASP A 149 -9.56 9.22 -5.33
C ASP A 149 -9.18 10.19 -6.47
N ARG A 150 -8.02 9.95 -7.09
CA ARG A 150 -7.52 10.79 -8.18
C ARG A 150 -8.42 10.83 -9.42
N LYS A 151 -9.30 9.85 -9.62
CA LYS A 151 -10.25 9.86 -10.75
C LYS A 151 -11.31 10.95 -10.59
N ASP A 152 -11.47 11.47 -9.38
CA ASP A 152 -12.41 12.56 -9.13
C ASP A 152 -12.00 13.83 -9.88
N PHE A 153 -10.72 14.03 -10.19
CA PHE A 153 -10.27 15.12 -11.05
C PHE A 153 -10.81 15.00 -12.50
N GLU A 154 -11.05 13.77 -12.95
CA GLU A 154 -11.67 13.51 -14.26
C GLU A 154 -13.19 13.55 -14.16
N THR A 155 -13.76 12.95 -13.10
CA THR A 155 -15.21 12.91 -12.86
C THR A 155 -15.79 14.31 -12.68
N TYR A 156 -15.08 15.18 -11.97
CA TYR A 156 -15.50 16.55 -11.66
C TYR A 156 -14.72 17.58 -12.49
N VAL A 157 -14.32 17.24 -13.72
CA VAL A 157 -13.64 18.21 -14.60
C VAL A 157 -14.49 19.47 -14.76
N ASN A 158 -13.88 20.64 -14.58
CA ASN A 158 -14.55 21.96 -14.56
C ASN A 158 -15.62 22.16 -13.46
N ASN A 159 -15.64 21.28 -12.44
CA ASN A 159 -16.56 21.38 -11.30
C ASN A 159 -15.84 21.18 -9.97
N ASP A 160 -14.83 22.00 -9.69
CA ASP A 160 -14.03 21.90 -8.47
C ASP A 160 -14.88 22.03 -7.20
N GLN A 161 -15.89 22.89 -7.21
CA GLN A 161 -16.79 23.02 -6.06
C GLN A 161 -17.61 21.74 -5.81
N GLY A 162 -18.00 21.03 -6.86
CA GLY A 162 -18.69 19.73 -6.75
C GLY A 162 -17.77 18.69 -6.12
N ARG A 163 -16.53 18.61 -6.59
CA ARG A 163 -15.50 17.72 -6.03
C ARG A 163 -15.23 18.04 -4.57
N GLU A 164 -15.03 19.29 -4.23
CA GLU A 164 -14.79 19.72 -2.86
C GLU A 164 -15.95 19.35 -1.92
N ARG A 165 -17.20 19.58 -2.33
CA ARG A 165 -18.37 19.16 -1.55
C ARG A 165 -18.42 17.64 -1.33
N ALA A 166 -18.14 16.86 -2.39
CA ALA A 166 -18.11 15.41 -2.29
C ALA A 166 -17.02 14.93 -1.32
N TRP A 167 -15.82 15.51 -1.39
CA TRP A 167 -14.72 15.16 -0.49
C TRP A 167 -14.99 15.58 0.95
N ARG A 168 -15.56 16.79 1.17
CA ARG A 168 -15.93 17.24 2.52
C ARG A 168 -17.00 16.33 3.14
N LYS A 169 -17.96 15.86 2.34
CA LYS A 169 -18.95 14.89 2.81
C LYS A 169 -18.29 13.56 3.19
N ALA A 170 -17.39 13.04 2.35
CA ALA A 170 -16.67 11.81 2.68
C ALA A 170 -15.82 11.92 3.94
N ILE A 171 -15.18 13.07 4.16
CA ILE A 171 -14.43 13.36 5.39
C ILE A 171 -15.37 13.35 6.60
N ALA A 172 -16.50 14.06 6.53
CA ALA A 172 -17.46 14.12 7.64
C ALA A 172 -18.07 12.74 7.99
N GLU A 173 -18.29 11.90 6.96
CA GLU A 173 -18.78 10.53 7.20
C GLU A 173 -17.70 9.60 7.75
N SER A 174 -16.42 9.93 7.63
CA SER A 174 -15.34 9.05 8.09
C SER A 174 -15.25 8.93 9.62
N ASP A 175 -15.76 9.91 10.35
CA ASP A 175 -15.80 9.86 11.82
C ASP A 175 -16.58 8.63 12.32
N ARG A 176 -17.64 8.25 11.60
CA ARG A 176 -18.43 7.04 11.90
C ARG A 176 -17.64 5.74 11.88
N LEU A 177 -16.61 5.64 11.02
CA LEU A 177 -15.76 4.45 10.95
C LEU A 177 -14.91 4.34 12.22
N GLY A 178 -14.40 5.47 12.70
CA GLY A 178 -13.66 5.53 13.96
C GLY A 178 -14.53 5.20 15.16
N ASP A 179 -15.72 5.80 15.22
CA ASP A 179 -16.68 5.59 16.31
C ASP A 179 -17.11 4.11 16.41
N GLU A 180 -17.46 3.48 15.28
CA GLU A 180 -17.84 2.07 15.23
C GLU A 180 -16.69 1.15 15.66
N PHE A 181 -15.47 1.42 15.20
CA PHE A 181 -14.30 0.65 15.58
C PHE A 181 -14.03 0.76 17.10
N MET A 182 -14.13 1.96 17.65
CA MET A 182 -13.95 2.19 19.08
C MET A 182 -15.04 1.49 19.90
N GLU A 183 -16.31 1.60 19.51
CA GLU A 183 -17.43 0.92 20.16
C GLU A 183 -17.24 -0.61 20.17
N LEU A 184 -16.88 -1.20 19.03
CA LEU A 184 -16.62 -2.65 18.93
C LEU A 184 -15.47 -3.08 19.84
N THR A 185 -14.44 -2.26 19.96
CA THR A 185 -13.27 -2.53 20.79
C THR A 185 -13.63 -2.42 22.28
N GLU A 186 -14.29 -1.34 22.69
CA GLU A 186 -14.66 -1.08 24.07
C GLU A 186 -15.70 -2.07 24.61
N THR A 187 -16.61 -2.52 23.75
CA THR A 187 -17.64 -3.52 24.12
C THR A 187 -17.15 -4.97 24.01
N GLY A 188 -15.92 -5.19 23.54
CA GLY A 188 -15.35 -6.54 23.34
C GLY A 188 -15.97 -7.32 22.17
N LYS A 189 -16.77 -6.67 21.32
CA LYS A 189 -17.47 -7.30 20.19
C LYS A 189 -16.65 -7.37 18.92
N LEU A 190 -15.43 -6.83 18.90
CA LEU A 190 -14.59 -6.82 17.72
C LEU A 190 -14.38 -8.24 17.14
N THR A 191 -14.20 -9.23 18.02
CA THR A 191 -14.02 -10.63 17.61
C THR A 191 -15.23 -11.26 16.93
N GLU A 192 -16.44 -10.75 17.17
CA GLU A 192 -17.68 -11.27 16.59
C GLU A 192 -17.84 -10.88 15.13
N VAL A 193 -17.17 -9.80 14.71
CA VAL A 193 -17.23 -9.26 13.33
C VAL A 193 -16.04 -9.65 12.47
N LEU A 194 -15.00 -10.29 13.05
CA LEU A 194 -13.85 -10.75 12.30
C LEU A 194 -14.23 -11.81 11.27
N ARG A 195 -13.62 -11.70 10.10
CA ARG A 195 -13.76 -12.68 9.01
C ARG A 195 -12.37 -13.05 8.50
N PRO A 196 -12.15 -14.29 8.03
CA PRO A 196 -10.89 -14.64 7.34
C PRO A 196 -10.65 -13.74 6.12
N LEU A 197 -9.38 -13.37 5.89
CA LEU A 197 -8.91 -12.60 4.73
C LEU A 197 -9.00 -13.43 3.43
#